data_ef06b03f9d16bc0062bcb21c41fb8e8a
#
_entry.id   ef06b03f9d16bc0062bcb21c41fb8e8a
#
_cell.length_a   1.000
_cell.length_b   1.000
_cell.length_c   1.000
_cell.angle_alpha   90.00
_cell.angle_beta   90.00
_cell.angle_gamma   90.00
#
_symmetry.space_group_name_H-M   'P 1'
#
loop_
_entity.id
_entity.type
_entity.pdbx_description
1 polymer ?
#
loop_
_entity_poly.entity_id
_entity_poly.type
_entity_poly.pdbx_seq_one_letter_code
_entity_poly.pdbx_strand_id
1 'polypeptide(L)'
;MALIEDEFVDTLALVRRRGPELAIGVHSGGKLPRVHTAGHHPADVVPIRNAIRDQLGLNTMVLDCASVAVADGIARRLLLVESLDDGSATAGLNWADLTDVTYAISGEWPQSAQLDEWFGETAQQRDRPDGRDWTVPGWRARAEAWITDTLRAAGLGRASAIEQIRAWEFSCVLRVHTEQEDLFFKALPRSYAGEPRLAQFLADCHPGSVPGVVATHERERWLLMRACDGRCLEEGAPVRAWERAAAGYAQLQVQSASELKTLEALGCPVRDPLQLRTLIGPLLADETALLGLGEHGLSMEELSRLREVRPSLESACEELADGDIPLALEHGDLWSSNIYVSDDQVQFIDWTEASISHPFFSLMPLLESATWDLDPGTVPALQARVIDAYLERWTAYSTPARLRRALALARPLAALHIASTYWRDIPQPHHQWWIPRMVPFFVRMALEQWDSIEYYRF
;
A
#
# COMPACT_ATOMS: atom_id res chain seq x y z
N MET A 1 8.18 2.47 8.13
CA MET A 1 8.41 1.09 7.64
C MET A 1 8.94 0.11 8.70
N ALA A 2 9.75 0.51 9.65
CA ALA A 2 10.24 -0.37 10.75
C ALA A 2 9.15 -1.08 11.62
N LEU A 3 7.88 -0.70 11.49
CA LEU A 3 6.75 -1.30 12.22
C LEU A 3 6.25 -2.62 11.62
N ILE A 4 6.72 -2.99 10.43
CA ILE A 4 6.17 -4.08 9.62
C ILE A 4 7.21 -5.18 9.36
N GLU A 5 8.50 -4.93 9.62
CA GLU A 5 9.56 -5.90 9.36
C GLU A 5 9.85 -6.76 10.59
N ASP A 6 9.55 -8.04 10.49
CA ASP A 6 10.02 -9.06 11.43
C ASP A 6 11.44 -9.48 11.05
N GLU A 7 12.30 -9.77 12.04
CA GLU A 7 13.69 -10.23 11.79
C GLU A 7 13.74 -11.53 10.97
N PHE A 8 12.74 -12.41 11.14
CA PHE A 8 12.62 -13.67 10.40
C PHE A 8 11.16 -14.00 10.13
N VAL A 9 10.91 -14.62 8.98
CA VAL A 9 9.58 -15.10 8.58
C VAL A 9 9.61 -16.60 8.39
N ASP A 10 8.81 -17.31 9.16
CA ASP A 10 8.57 -18.76 9.06
C ASP A 10 7.21 -18.96 8.35
N THR A 11 7.24 -19.52 7.15
CA THR A 11 6.06 -19.69 6.32
C THR A 11 5.72 -21.15 6.10
N LEU A 12 4.49 -21.53 6.47
CA LEU A 12 3.86 -22.76 6.01
C LEU A 12 3.15 -22.48 4.69
N ALA A 13 3.45 -23.23 3.65
CA ALA A 13 2.86 -23.05 2.33
C ALA A 13 1.83 -24.15 2.04
N LEU A 14 0.57 -23.75 1.91
CA LEU A 14 -0.47 -24.57 1.31
C LEU A 14 -0.36 -24.51 -0.21
N VAL A 15 0.41 -25.41 -0.79
CA VAL A 15 0.66 -25.44 -2.23
C VAL A 15 -0.48 -26.19 -2.91
N ARG A 16 -1.35 -25.46 -3.60
CA ARG A 16 -2.41 -26.02 -4.42
C ARG A 16 -1.88 -26.44 -5.80
N ARG A 17 -2.27 -27.62 -6.27
CA ARG A 17 -2.03 -28.06 -7.65
C ARG A 17 -2.87 -27.24 -8.63
N ARG A 18 -2.28 -26.87 -9.77
CA ARG A 18 -3.02 -26.24 -10.88
C ARG A 18 -3.98 -27.28 -11.50
N GLY A 19 -5.25 -26.95 -11.65
CA GLY A 19 -6.24 -27.81 -12.27
C GLY A 19 -7.62 -27.73 -11.59
N PRO A 20 -8.61 -28.48 -12.10
CA PRO A 20 -9.97 -28.46 -11.56
C PRO A 20 -10.10 -29.20 -10.22
N GLU A 21 -9.23 -30.17 -9.96
CA GLU A 21 -9.21 -30.90 -8.70
C GLU A 21 -8.39 -30.19 -7.65
N LEU A 22 -8.93 -30.09 -6.44
CA LEU A 22 -8.24 -29.53 -5.30
C LEU A 22 -7.31 -30.58 -4.71
N ALA A 23 -6.01 -30.41 -4.93
CA ALA A 23 -4.98 -31.24 -4.30
C ALA A 23 -3.91 -30.34 -3.70
N ILE A 24 -3.48 -30.68 -2.49
CA ILE A 24 -2.50 -29.92 -1.72
C ILE A 24 -1.18 -30.70 -1.65
N GLY A 25 -0.07 -30.01 -1.91
CA GLY A 25 1.26 -30.58 -1.81
C GLY A 25 1.68 -30.78 -0.36
N VAL A 26 2.01 -32.02 0.02
CA VAL A 26 2.51 -32.38 1.35
C VAL A 26 3.78 -33.20 1.24
N HIS A 27 4.70 -33.07 2.20
CA HIS A 27 5.83 -33.96 2.36
C HIS A 27 5.39 -35.37 2.78
N SER A 28 6.29 -36.34 2.68
CA SER A 28 6.10 -37.69 3.27
C SER A 28 5.75 -37.54 4.75
N GLY A 29 4.59 -38.11 5.15
CA GLY A 29 4.04 -37.97 6.51
C GLY A 29 3.01 -36.86 6.68
N GLY A 30 2.50 -36.24 5.56
CA GLY A 30 1.39 -35.30 5.58
C GLY A 30 1.71 -33.89 6.03
N LYS A 31 3.00 -33.54 6.22
CA LYS A 31 3.40 -32.18 6.66
C LYS A 31 3.41 -31.20 5.49
N LEU A 32 2.95 -29.96 5.77
CA LEU A 32 3.04 -28.87 4.81
C LEU A 32 4.50 -28.43 4.57
N PRO A 33 4.81 -27.97 3.36
CA PRO A 33 6.08 -27.30 3.08
C PRO A 33 6.28 -26.09 4.00
N ARG A 34 7.49 -25.97 4.57
CA ARG A 34 7.87 -24.86 5.42
C ARG A 34 9.11 -24.20 4.84
N VAL A 35 9.04 -22.88 4.64
CA VAL A 35 10.14 -22.07 4.15
C VAL A 35 10.48 -20.97 5.14
N HIS A 36 11.77 -20.66 5.28
CA HIS A 36 12.27 -19.60 6.13
C HIS A 36 12.90 -18.52 5.26
N THR A 37 12.57 -17.27 5.54
CA THR A 37 13.16 -16.11 4.86
C THR A 37 13.66 -15.11 5.88
N ALA A 38 14.59 -14.23 5.49
CA ALA A 38 14.87 -13.00 6.24
C ALA A 38 13.62 -12.13 6.30
N GLY A 39 13.58 -11.21 7.25
CA GLY A 39 12.49 -10.24 7.37
C GLY A 39 12.28 -9.46 6.09
N HIS A 40 11.02 -9.25 5.73
CA HIS A 40 10.62 -8.49 4.54
C HIS A 40 9.20 -7.95 4.72
N HIS A 41 8.86 -6.94 3.93
CA HIS A 41 7.51 -6.38 3.96
C HIS A 41 6.46 -7.46 3.68
N PRO A 42 5.34 -7.52 4.43
CA PRO A 42 4.31 -8.56 4.27
C PRO A 42 3.74 -8.71 2.87
N ALA A 43 3.67 -7.61 2.12
CA ALA A 43 3.19 -7.61 0.74
C ALA A 43 4.23 -8.15 -0.27
N ASP A 44 5.51 -8.15 0.06
CA ASP A 44 6.57 -8.67 -0.80
C ASP A 44 6.56 -10.19 -0.77
N VAL A 45 6.27 -10.80 -1.91
CA VAL A 45 6.17 -12.25 -2.05
C VAL A 45 7.39 -12.87 -2.74
N VAL A 46 8.33 -12.06 -3.21
CA VAL A 46 9.51 -12.54 -3.94
C VAL A 46 10.40 -13.43 -3.08
N PRO A 47 10.74 -13.09 -1.82
CA PRO A 47 11.57 -13.95 -0.97
C PRO A 47 10.95 -15.33 -0.75
N ILE A 48 9.64 -15.38 -0.51
CA ILE A 48 8.91 -16.63 -0.24
C ILE A 48 8.82 -17.48 -1.51
N ARG A 49 8.49 -16.90 -2.66
CA ARG A 49 8.42 -17.60 -3.94
C ARG A 49 9.78 -18.17 -4.33
N ASN A 50 10.85 -17.41 -4.11
CA ASN A 50 12.21 -17.88 -4.33
C ASN A 50 12.55 -19.05 -3.42
N ALA A 51 12.26 -18.95 -2.11
CA ALA A 51 12.50 -20.05 -1.16
C ALA A 51 11.71 -21.31 -1.53
N ILE A 52 10.46 -21.20 -1.97
CA ILE A 52 9.66 -22.34 -2.46
C ILE A 52 10.29 -22.93 -3.73
N ARG A 53 10.72 -22.11 -4.68
CA ARG A 53 11.37 -22.59 -5.90
C ARG A 53 12.68 -23.31 -5.59
N ASP A 54 13.52 -22.75 -4.72
CA ASP A 54 14.82 -23.29 -4.41
C ASP A 54 14.74 -24.61 -3.61
N GLN A 55 13.73 -24.76 -2.73
CA GLN A 55 13.55 -25.95 -1.90
C GLN A 55 12.71 -27.04 -2.58
N LEU A 56 11.71 -26.66 -3.34
CA LEU A 56 10.70 -27.60 -3.89
C LEU A 56 10.74 -27.70 -5.42
N GLY A 57 11.53 -26.85 -6.10
CA GLY A 57 11.58 -26.78 -7.57
C GLY A 57 10.30 -26.29 -8.22
N LEU A 58 9.40 -25.62 -7.47
CA LEU A 58 8.09 -25.19 -7.96
C LEU A 58 8.06 -23.70 -8.27
N ASN A 59 7.53 -23.34 -9.43
CA ASN A 59 7.12 -21.98 -9.71
C ASN A 59 5.73 -21.76 -9.12
N THR A 60 5.57 -20.67 -8.38
CA THR A 60 4.36 -20.45 -7.58
C THR A 60 3.84 -19.03 -7.67
N MET A 61 2.56 -18.90 -7.39
CA MET A 61 1.87 -17.64 -7.12
C MET A 61 1.30 -17.66 -5.71
N VAL A 62 1.61 -16.67 -4.90
CA VAL A 62 0.95 -16.44 -3.60
C VAL A 62 -0.42 -15.86 -3.88
N LEU A 63 -1.46 -16.56 -3.43
CA LEU A 63 -2.85 -16.12 -3.60
C LEU A 63 -3.29 -15.24 -2.43
N ASP A 64 -3.00 -15.68 -1.20
CA ASP A 64 -3.42 -14.96 0.02
C ASP A 64 -2.62 -15.41 1.24
N CYS A 65 -2.78 -14.68 2.35
CA CYS A 65 -2.29 -15.06 3.67
C CYS A 65 -3.47 -15.48 4.55
N ALA A 66 -3.52 -16.76 4.92
CA ALA A 66 -4.63 -17.29 5.72
C ALA A 66 -4.52 -16.92 7.20
N SER A 67 -3.30 -16.81 7.72
CA SER A 67 -3.07 -16.48 9.13
C SER A 67 -1.65 -16.02 9.39
N VAL A 68 -1.49 -15.14 10.38
CA VAL A 68 -0.20 -14.71 10.91
C VAL A 68 -0.21 -14.84 12.44
N ALA A 69 0.84 -15.42 12.99
CA ALA A 69 1.12 -15.42 14.43
C ALA A 69 2.54 -14.89 14.66
N VAL A 70 2.69 -13.92 15.54
CA VAL A 70 4.00 -13.37 15.92
C VAL A 70 4.33 -13.84 17.33
N ALA A 71 5.46 -14.52 17.48
CA ALA A 71 5.98 -14.96 18.78
C ALA A 71 7.52 -14.93 18.74
N ASP A 72 8.14 -14.43 19.80
CA ASP A 72 9.60 -14.38 19.98
C ASP A 72 10.34 -13.69 18.81
N GLY A 73 9.76 -12.61 18.23
CA GLY A 73 10.35 -11.90 17.09
C GLY A 73 10.27 -12.64 15.76
N ILE A 74 9.53 -13.76 15.70
CA ILE A 74 9.34 -14.55 14.48
C ILE A 74 7.88 -14.43 14.03
N ALA A 75 7.68 -13.92 12.83
CA ALA A 75 6.37 -13.99 12.19
C ALA A 75 6.17 -15.37 11.56
N ARG A 76 5.16 -16.09 12.03
CA ARG A 76 4.71 -17.34 11.41
C ARG A 76 3.53 -17.07 10.52
N ARG A 77 3.62 -17.45 9.25
CA ARG A 77 2.57 -17.22 8.25
C ARG A 77 2.07 -18.54 7.67
N LEU A 78 0.77 -18.61 7.42
CA LEU A 78 0.16 -19.64 6.61
C LEU A 78 -0.30 -19.01 5.30
N LEU A 79 0.38 -19.35 4.20
CA LEU A 79 0.09 -18.80 2.88
C LEU A 79 -0.63 -19.82 2.01
N LEU A 80 -1.62 -19.35 1.26
CA LEU A 80 -2.19 -20.07 0.16
C LEU A 80 -1.39 -19.77 -1.12
N VAL A 81 -0.91 -20.84 -1.75
CA VAL A 81 -0.02 -20.74 -2.90
C VAL A 81 -0.54 -21.65 -4.02
N GLU A 82 -0.60 -21.14 -5.25
CA GLU A 82 -0.92 -21.94 -6.44
C GLU A 82 0.37 -22.34 -7.17
N SER A 83 0.55 -23.62 -7.48
CA SER A 83 1.60 -24.06 -8.39
C SER A 83 1.28 -23.58 -9.81
N LEU A 84 2.25 -22.97 -10.48
CA LEU A 84 2.15 -22.56 -11.88
C LEU A 84 2.59 -23.66 -12.85
N ASP A 85 3.25 -24.69 -12.33
CA ASP A 85 3.69 -25.85 -13.10
C ASP A 85 2.52 -26.81 -13.35
N ASP A 86 2.63 -27.61 -14.41
CA ASP A 86 1.59 -28.58 -14.83
C ASP A 86 1.49 -29.84 -13.95
N GLY A 87 2.20 -29.84 -12.81
CA GLY A 87 2.15 -30.91 -11.80
C GLY A 87 3.05 -32.09 -12.09
N SER A 88 3.90 -32.04 -13.10
CA SER A 88 4.76 -33.15 -13.53
C SER A 88 6.08 -33.27 -12.73
N ALA A 89 6.50 -32.24 -12.00
CA ALA A 89 7.76 -32.22 -11.27
C ALA A 89 7.60 -31.67 -9.85
N THR A 90 7.42 -32.54 -8.88
CA THR A 90 7.45 -32.14 -7.46
C THR A 90 8.58 -32.90 -6.76
N ALA A 91 9.69 -32.23 -6.52
CA ALA A 91 10.79 -32.79 -5.73
C ALA A 91 10.30 -32.99 -4.28
N GLY A 92 9.79 -34.19 -3.96
CA GLY A 92 9.47 -34.60 -2.60
C GLY A 92 8.11 -34.20 -2.06
N LEU A 93 7.17 -33.71 -2.90
CA LEU A 93 5.79 -33.49 -2.50
C LEU A 93 4.85 -34.58 -3.06
N ASN A 94 3.93 -35.03 -2.23
CA ASN A 94 2.78 -35.84 -2.59
C ASN A 94 1.54 -34.93 -2.61
N TRP A 95 0.61 -35.22 -3.52
CA TRP A 95 -0.66 -34.52 -3.57
C TRP A 95 -1.69 -35.24 -2.70
N ALA A 96 -2.22 -34.56 -1.70
CA ALA A 96 -3.21 -35.07 -0.75
C ALA A 96 -4.53 -34.30 -0.87
N ASP A 97 -5.62 -34.95 -0.47
CA ASP A 97 -6.91 -34.30 -0.35
C ASP A 97 -6.94 -33.31 0.83
N LEU A 98 -7.76 -32.27 0.70
CA LEU A 98 -7.85 -31.22 1.72
C LEU A 98 -8.22 -31.76 3.11
N THR A 99 -9.09 -32.76 3.20
CA THR A 99 -9.51 -33.35 4.47
C THR A 99 -8.35 -33.95 5.25
N ASP A 100 -7.41 -34.62 4.55
CA ASP A 100 -6.22 -35.19 5.15
C ASP A 100 -5.25 -34.12 5.64
N VAL A 101 -5.17 -33.02 4.88
CA VAL A 101 -4.32 -31.85 5.20
C VAL A 101 -4.88 -31.09 6.40
N THR A 102 -6.19 -30.85 6.45
CA THR A 102 -6.85 -30.14 7.56
C THR A 102 -6.60 -30.83 8.90
N TYR A 103 -6.68 -32.17 8.92
CA TYR A 103 -6.37 -32.97 10.11
C TYR A 103 -4.89 -32.83 10.54
N ALA A 104 -3.98 -32.85 9.58
CA ALA A 104 -2.53 -32.71 9.86
C ALA A 104 -2.15 -31.31 10.37
N ILE A 105 -2.81 -30.27 9.91
CA ILE A 105 -2.56 -28.88 10.28
C ILE A 105 -3.17 -28.53 11.65
N SER A 106 -4.29 -29.14 12.04
CA SER A 106 -5.01 -28.80 13.28
C SER A 106 -4.15 -28.93 14.56
N GLY A 107 -3.10 -29.76 14.53
CA GLY A 107 -2.14 -29.89 15.62
C GLY A 107 -1.06 -28.80 15.67
N GLU A 108 -0.71 -28.23 14.52
CA GLU A 108 0.35 -27.22 14.40
C GLU A 108 -0.23 -25.78 14.31
N TRP A 109 -1.50 -25.64 13.87
CA TRP A 109 -2.15 -24.37 13.66
C TRP A 109 -3.60 -24.36 14.19
N PRO A 110 -3.86 -23.72 15.36
CA PRO A 110 -5.18 -23.77 16.02
C PRO A 110 -6.35 -23.17 15.21
N GLN A 111 -6.04 -22.43 14.14
CA GLN A 111 -7.02 -21.73 13.30
C GLN A 111 -7.41 -22.50 12.03
N SER A 112 -7.16 -23.80 12.00
CA SER A 112 -7.45 -24.66 10.84
C SER A 112 -8.94 -24.66 10.40
N ALA A 113 -9.86 -24.31 11.29
CA ALA A 113 -11.29 -24.16 10.95
C ALA A 113 -11.54 -23.07 9.86
N GLN A 114 -10.65 -22.10 9.71
CA GLN A 114 -10.72 -21.12 8.62
C GLN A 114 -10.33 -21.67 7.25
N LEU A 115 -9.67 -22.82 7.20
CA LEU A 115 -9.27 -23.47 5.97
C LEU A 115 -10.48 -24.04 5.23
N ASP A 116 -11.49 -24.54 5.95
CA ASP A 116 -12.73 -25.05 5.34
C ASP A 116 -13.52 -23.90 4.66
N GLU A 117 -13.56 -22.72 5.27
CA GLU A 117 -14.14 -21.51 4.67
C GLU A 117 -13.36 -21.06 3.43
N TRP A 118 -12.03 -21.18 3.46
CA TRP A 118 -11.15 -20.82 2.36
C TRP A 118 -11.25 -21.76 1.15
N PHE A 119 -11.40 -23.03 1.40
CA PHE A 119 -11.41 -24.06 0.35
C PHE A 119 -12.81 -24.52 -0.05
N GLY A 120 -13.83 -24.37 0.82
CA GLY A 120 -15.17 -24.85 0.58
C GLY A 120 -15.94 -24.03 -0.46
N GLU A 121 -16.49 -22.92 -0.05
CA GLU A 121 -17.32 -22.07 -0.93
C GLU A 121 -16.49 -21.10 -1.77
N THR A 122 -15.36 -20.62 -1.25
CA THR A 122 -14.53 -19.57 -1.87
C THR A 122 -13.70 -20.08 -3.06
N ALA A 123 -13.32 -21.34 -3.08
CA ALA A 123 -12.54 -21.90 -4.18
C ALA A 123 -13.30 -21.99 -5.51
N GLN A 124 -14.63 -21.90 -5.47
CA GLN A 124 -15.50 -21.97 -6.66
C GLN A 124 -16.09 -20.62 -7.08
N GLN A 125 -16.01 -19.59 -6.23
CA GLN A 125 -16.51 -18.25 -6.57
C GLN A 125 -15.52 -17.54 -7.49
N ARG A 126 -15.94 -17.27 -8.72
CA ARG A 126 -15.15 -16.52 -9.71
C ARG A 126 -14.95 -15.05 -9.34
N ASP A 127 -15.82 -14.50 -8.52
CA ASP A 127 -15.76 -13.11 -8.05
C ASP A 127 -15.77 -13.09 -6.52
N ARG A 128 -14.71 -12.54 -5.93
CA ARG A 128 -14.66 -12.28 -4.48
C ARG A 128 -15.53 -11.08 -4.12
N PRO A 129 -16.24 -11.09 -2.97
CA PRO A 129 -17.06 -9.94 -2.55
C PRO A 129 -16.25 -8.65 -2.41
N ASP A 130 -15.01 -8.76 -1.93
CA ASP A 130 -14.05 -7.67 -1.77
C ASP A 130 -13.35 -7.29 -3.09
N GLY A 131 -13.47 -8.12 -4.13
CA GLY A 131 -12.86 -7.92 -5.45
C GLY A 131 -11.39 -8.27 -5.51
N ARG A 132 -10.83 -8.97 -4.52
CA ARG A 132 -9.46 -9.52 -4.55
C ARG A 132 -9.43 -10.79 -5.42
N ASP A 133 -9.74 -10.62 -6.70
CA ASP A 133 -9.91 -11.75 -7.63
C ASP A 133 -8.61 -12.55 -7.84
N TRP A 134 -7.44 -11.97 -7.53
CA TRP A 134 -6.14 -12.69 -7.59
C TRP A 134 -5.99 -13.78 -6.53
N THR A 135 -6.83 -13.78 -5.49
CA THR A 135 -6.86 -14.85 -4.49
C THR A 135 -7.60 -16.11 -4.98
N VAL A 136 -8.30 -16.00 -6.11
CA VAL A 136 -9.03 -17.11 -6.72
C VAL A 136 -8.09 -17.92 -7.61
N PRO A 137 -7.99 -19.26 -7.40
CA PRO A 137 -7.19 -20.12 -8.23
C PRO A 137 -7.53 -20.01 -9.73
N GLY A 138 -6.49 -20.02 -10.56
CA GLY A 138 -6.63 -19.85 -12.01
C GLY A 138 -6.79 -18.40 -12.49
N TRP A 139 -6.87 -17.42 -11.58
CA TRP A 139 -6.90 -16.01 -11.95
C TRP A 139 -5.66 -15.60 -12.77
N ARG A 140 -4.50 -16.14 -12.41
CA ARG A 140 -3.24 -15.85 -13.07
C ARG A 140 -3.29 -16.08 -14.60
N ALA A 141 -3.92 -17.17 -15.04
CA ALA A 141 -4.04 -17.48 -16.46
C ALA A 141 -4.86 -16.42 -17.21
N ARG A 142 -5.92 -15.87 -16.59
CA ARG A 142 -6.73 -14.78 -17.18
C ARG A 142 -5.92 -13.49 -17.29
N ALA A 143 -5.16 -13.14 -16.23
CA ALA A 143 -4.30 -11.96 -16.23
C ALA A 143 -3.21 -12.07 -17.32
N GLU A 144 -2.55 -13.21 -17.44
CA GLU A 144 -1.53 -13.47 -18.48
C GLU A 144 -2.11 -13.41 -19.90
N ALA A 145 -3.32 -13.93 -20.11
CA ALA A 145 -3.98 -13.81 -21.41
C ALA A 145 -4.26 -12.35 -21.77
N TRP A 146 -4.80 -11.57 -20.84
CA TRP A 146 -5.04 -10.15 -21.06
C TRP A 146 -3.73 -9.37 -21.30
N ILE A 147 -2.69 -9.61 -20.50
CA ILE A 147 -1.36 -9.01 -20.69
C ILE A 147 -0.84 -9.33 -22.10
N THR A 148 -0.91 -10.60 -22.52
CA THR A 148 -0.42 -11.03 -23.83
C THR A 148 -1.15 -10.33 -24.97
N ASP A 149 -2.47 -10.23 -24.88
CA ASP A 149 -3.28 -9.55 -25.90
C ASP A 149 -3.01 -8.05 -25.91
N THR A 150 -2.84 -7.43 -24.75
CA THR A 150 -2.48 -6.01 -24.60
C THR A 150 -1.11 -5.71 -25.20
N LEU A 151 -0.09 -6.50 -24.90
CA LEU A 151 1.25 -6.34 -25.47
C LEU A 151 1.23 -6.42 -26.98
N ARG A 152 0.47 -7.39 -27.55
CA ARG A 152 0.30 -7.54 -28.99
C ARG A 152 -0.37 -6.30 -29.60
N ALA A 153 -1.44 -5.80 -28.98
CA ALA A 153 -2.16 -4.63 -29.46
C ALA A 153 -1.30 -3.34 -29.40
N ALA A 154 -0.47 -3.22 -28.38
CA ALA A 154 0.45 -2.08 -28.19
C ALA A 154 1.75 -2.19 -29.00
N GLY A 155 2.01 -3.30 -29.70
CA GLY A 155 3.25 -3.49 -30.45
C GLY A 155 4.50 -3.71 -29.59
N LEU A 156 4.33 -4.14 -28.33
CA LEU A 156 5.41 -4.33 -27.34
C LEU A 156 6.00 -5.75 -27.37
N GLY A 157 5.66 -6.55 -28.36
CA GLY A 157 6.19 -7.90 -28.52
C GLY A 157 5.51 -8.92 -27.60
N ARG A 158 6.31 -9.81 -27.03
CA ARG A 158 5.86 -10.87 -26.11
C ARG A 158 6.54 -10.71 -24.76
N ALA A 159 5.83 -11.11 -23.71
CA ALA A 159 6.46 -11.27 -22.41
C ALA A 159 7.43 -12.46 -22.44
N SER A 160 8.65 -12.26 -22.00
CA SER A 160 9.65 -13.32 -21.79
C SER A 160 9.46 -13.99 -20.41
N ALA A 161 9.02 -13.21 -19.42
CA ALA A 161 8.66 -13.70 -18.09
C ALA A 161 7.59 -12.77 -17.47
N ILE A 162 6.75 -13.34 -16.60
CA ILE A 162 5.80 -12.59 -15.79
C ILE A 162 5.96 -13.06 -14.35
N GLU A 163 6.37 -12.18 -13.46
CA GLU A 163 6.72 -12.48 -12.07
C GLU A 163 5.80 -11.74 -11.10
N GLN A 164 5.25 -12.44 -10.13
CA GLN A 164 4.53 -11.79 -9.04
C GLN A 164 5.54 -11.19 -8.07
N ILE A 165 5.42 -9.89 -7.80
CA ILE A 165 6.31 -9.19 -6.88
C ILE A 165 5.61 -8.77 -5.59
N ARG A 166 4.29 -8.54 -5.64
CA ARG A 166 3.51 -8.13 -4.47
C ARG A 166 2.13 -8.79 -4.47
N ALA A 167 1.65 -9.18 -3.30
CA ALA A 167 0.27 -9.62 -3.08
C ALA A 167 -0.15 -9.33 -1.63
N TRP A 168 -1.17 -8.54 -1.47
CA TRP A 168 -1.76 -8.16 -0.17
C TRP A 168 -3.20 -7.66 -0.34
N GLU A 169 -3.79 -7.02 0.67
CA GLU A 169 -5.18 -6.56 0.66
C GLU A 169 -5.44 -5.47 -0.37
N PHE A 170 -4.44 -4.66 -0.67
CA PHE A 170 -4.58 -3.46 -1.50
C PHE A 170 -4.34 -3.72 -2.98
N SER A 171 -3.53 -4.74 -3.32
CA SER A 171 -3.22 -5.03 -4.72
C SER A 171 -2.49 -6.36 -4.92
N CYS A 172 -2.50 -6.85 -6.17
CA CYS A 172 -1.55 -7.82 -6.68
C CYS A 172 -0.75 -7.19 -7.82
N VAL A 173 0.57 -7.24 -7.73
CA VAL A 173 1.46 -6.65 -8.73
C VAL A 173 2.31 -7.72 -9.38
N LEU A 174 2.30 -7.70 -10.73
CA LEU A 174 3.15 -8.56 -11.55
C LEU A 174 4.12 -7.69 -12.35
N ARG A 175 5.39 -8.09 -12.37
CA ARG A 175 6.39 -7.53 -13.26
C ARG A 175 6.38 -8.34 -14.55
N VAL A 176 6.28 -7.66 -15.68
CA VAL A 176 6.18 -8.24 -17.02
C VAL A 176 7.44 -7.85 -17.78
N HIS A 177 8.29 -8.83 -18.04
CA HIS A 177 9.52 -8.63 -18.80
C HIS A 177 9.24 -8.79 -20.28
N THR A 178 9.63 -7.80 -21.09
CA THR A 178 9.62 -7.88 -22.56
C THR A 178 11.01 -7.69 -23.11
N GLU A 179 11.21 -7.88 -24.41
CA GLU A 179 12.50 -7.60 -25.05
C GLU A 179 12.84 -6.10 -25.10
N GLN A 180 11.83 -5.24 -24.98
CA GLN A 180 11.99 -3.79 -25.10
C GLN A 180 12.13 -3.10 -23.75
N GLU A 181 11.29 -3.49 -22.77
CA GLU A 181 11.18 -2.82 -21.48
C GLU A 181 10.48 -3.72 -20.45
N ASP A 182 10.60 -3.36 -19.20
CA ASP A 182 9.80 -3.90 -18.12
C ASP A 182 8.49 -3.14 -17.97
N LEU A 183 7.41 -3.88 -17.74
CA LEU A 183 6.11 -3.32 -17.44
C LEU A 183 5.62 -3.83 -16.07
N PHE A 184 4.70 -3.10 -15.48
CA PHE A 184 4.05 -3.48 -14.22
C PHE A 184 2.55 -3.60 -14.43
N PHE A 185 2.04 -4.80 -14.16
CA PHE A 185 0.61 -5.06 -14.10
C PHE A 185 0.16 -4.98 -12.64
N LYS A 186 -0.94 -4.24 -12.39
CA LYS A 186 -1.55 -4.10 -11.07
C LYS A 186 -3.02 -4.50 -11.14
N ALA A 187 -3.45 -5.38 -10.25
CA ALA A 187 -4.85 -5.72 -10.02
C ALA A 187 -5.30 -5.17 -8.67
N LEU A 188 -6.50 -4.64 -8.62
CA LEU A 188 -7.04 -3.87 -7.50
C LEU A 188 -8.34 -4.47 -6.96
N PRO A 189 -8.61 -4.36 -5.65
CA PRO A 189 -9.90 -4.71 -5.07
C PRO A 189 -10.97 -3.67 -5.44
N ARG A 190 -12.23 -3.92 -5.07
CA ARG A 190 -13.36 -3.04 -5.41
C ARG A 190 -13.26 -1.67 -4.76
N SER A 191 -12.70 -1.60 -3.57
CA SER A 191 -12.50 -0.34 -2.83
C SER A 191 -11.61 0.67 -3.57
N TYR A 192 -10.74 0.19 -4.45
CA TYR A 192 -9.77 1.00 -5.20
C TYR A 192 -9.98 0.96 -6.72
N ALA A 193 -11.22 0.71 -7.16
CA ALA A 193 -11.57 0.60 -8.58
C ALA A 193 -11.33 1.88 -9.39
N GLY A 194 -11.13 3.02 -8.75
CA GLY A 194 -10.84 4.31 -9.40
C GLY A 194 -9.42 4.46 -9.90
N GLU A 195 -8.43 3.76 -9.29
CA GLU A 195 -7.01 3.97 -9.61
C GLU A 195 -6.66 3.77 -11.10
N PRO A 196 -7.13 2.73 -11.83
CA PRO A 196 -6.78 2.59 -13.25
C PRO A 196 -7.22 3.78 -14.11
N ARG A 197 -8.40 4.35 -13.84
CA ARG A 197 -8.90 5.53 -14.56
C ARG A 197 -8.14 6.78 -14.17
N LEU A 198 -7.82 6.95 -12.88
CA LEU A 198 -7.01 8.07 -12.40
C LEU A 198 -5.60 8.02 -12.99
N ALA A 199 -4.93 6.85 -12.98
CA ALA A 199 -3.61 6.68 -13.55
C ALA A 199 -3.60 7.01 -15.06
N GLN A 200 -4.61 6.55 -15.82
CA GLN A 200 -4.76 6.90 -17.23
C GLN A 200 -4.93 8.40 -17.42
N PHE A 201 -5.82 9.04 -16.66
CA PHE A 201 -6.04 10.48 -16.72
C PHE A 201 -4.75 11.26 -16.42
N LEU A 202 -4.01 10.88 -15.38
CA LEU A 202 -2.75 11.53 -15.02
C LEU A 202 -1.69 11.35 -16.11
N ALA A 203 -1.60 10.17 -16.72
CA ALA A 203 -0.67 9.92 -17.82
C ALA A 203 -0.99 10.77 -19.07
N ASP A 204 -2.28 10.99 -19.33
CA ASP A 204 -2.73 11.76 -20.50
C ASP A 204 -2.62 13.29 -20.29
N CYS A 205 -2.99 13.78 -19.09
CA CYS A 205 -3.08 15.20 -18.79
C CYS A 205 -1.80 15.78 -18.16
N HIS A 206 -1.02 14.94 -17.45
CA HIS A 206 0.20 15.32 -16.73
C HIS A 206 1.38 14.40 -17.13
N PRO A 207 1.74 14.34 -18.43
CA PRO A 207 2.76 13.44 -18.92
C PRO A 207 4.09 13.68 -18.21
N GLY A 208 4.78 12.60 -17.85
CA GLY A 208 6.04 12.66 -17.11
C GLY A 208 5.89 12.73 -15.58
N SER A 209 4.66 12.98 -15.03
CA SER A 209 4.39 12.96 -13.59
C SER A 209 4.00 11.56 -13.07
N VAL A 210 3.66 10.65 -13.97
CA VAL A 210 3.33 9.25 -13.67
C VAL A 210 3.91 8.36 -14.76
N PRO A 211 4.13 7.06 -14.50
CA PRO A 211 4.53 6.13 -15.55
C PRO A 211 3.48 6.06 -16.66
N GLY A 212 3.93 5.88 -17.90
CA GLY A 212 3.03 5.75 -19.04
C GLY A 212 2.12 4.55 -18.89
N VAL A 213 0.82 4.74 -19.05
CA VAL A 213 -0.20 3.68 -19.00
C VAL A 213 -0.29 3.03 -20.38
N VAL A 214 -0.11 1.70 -20.43
CA VAL A 214 -0.23 0.91 -21.66
C VAL A 214 -1.70 0.56 -21.91
N ALA A 215 -2.40 0.10 -20.88
CA ALA A 215 -3.83 -0.20 -20.95
C ALA A 215 -4.45 -0.31 -19.55
N THR A 216 -5.77 -0.13 -19.51
CA THR A 216 -6.60 -0.39 -18.33
C THR A 216 -7.73 -1.37 -18.66
N HIS A 217 -8.22 -2.08 -17.67
CA HIS A 217 -9.40 -2.94 -17.78
C HIS A 217 -10.38 -2.60 -16.65
N GLU A 218 -11.37 -1.77 -16.91
CA GLU A 218 -12.27 -1.22 -15.88
C GLU A 218 -12.99 -2.31 -15.07
N ARG A 219 -13.61 -3.30 -15.76
CA ARG A 219 -14.39 -4.34 -15.08
C ARG A 219 -13.53 -5.20 -14.15
N GLU A 220 -12.32 -5.57 -14.59
CA GLU A 220 -11.39 -6.39 -13.83
C GLU A 220 -10.52 -5.53 -12.88
N ARG A 221 -10.56 -4.20 -13.01
CA ARG A 221 -9.76 -3.23 -12.23
C ARG A 221 -8.26 -3.47 -12.41
N TRP A 222 -7.85 -3.72 -13.64
CA TRP A 222 -6.46 -3.95 -14.01
C TRP A 222 -5.84 -2.71 -14.66
N LEU A 223 -4.57 -2.55 -14.40
CA LEU A 223 -3.72 -1.50 -14.93
C LEU A 223 -2.41 -2.12 -15.42
N LEU A 224 -2.01 -1.86 -16.66
CA LEU A 224 -0.69 -2.17 -17.20
C LEU A 224 0.03 -0.86 -17.49
N MET A 225 1.18 -0.66 -16.86
CA MET A 225 1.97 0.57 -16.97
C MET A 225 3.45 0.25 -17.25
N ARG A 226 4.16 1.20 -17.79
CA ARG A 226 5.61 1.14 -17.99
C ARG A 226 6.34 1.20 -16.64
N ALA A 227 7.58 0.75 -16.61
CA ALA A 227 8.45 1.02 -15.48
C ALA A 227 8.67 2.53 -15.33
N CYS A 228 8.89 2.98 -14.11
CA CYS A 228 9.33 4.36 -13.87
C CYS A 228 10.75 4.58 -14.39
N ASP A 229 10.99 5.78 -14.86
CA ASP A 229 12.34 6.23 -15.18
C ASP A 229 13.10 6.68 -13.93
N GLY A 230 14.41 6.39 -13.89
CA GLY A 230 15.26 6.87 -12.81
C GLY A 230 15.35 5.95 -11.60
N ARG A 231 15.56 6.55 -10.43
CA ARG A 231 15.73 5.84 -9.15
C ARG A 231 14.61 6.17 -8.19
N CYS A 232 14.22 5.21 -7.39
CA CYS A 232 13.36 5.42 -6.23
C CYS A 232 14.03 6.38 -5.24
N LEU A 233 13.26 7.31 -4.69
CA LEU A 233 13.78 8.32 -3.76
C LEU A 233 14.31 7.70 -2.46
N GLU A 234 13.72 6.59 -2.00
CA GLU A 234 14.14 5.79 -0.84
C GLU A 234 15.58 5.24 -0.98
N GLU A 235 16.08 5.03 -2.19
CA GLU A 235 17.38 4.40 -2.45
C GLU A 235 18.58 5.34 -2.27
N GLY A 236 18.57 6.21 -1.24
CA GLY A 236 19.68 7.11 -0.93
C GLY A 236 19.83 8.26 -1.93
N ALA A 237 18.73 8.79 -2.41
CA ALA A 237 18.72 9.89 -3.37
C ALA A 237 19.34 11.18 -2.79
N PRO A 238 20.04 12.00 -3.59
CA PRO A 238 20.63 13.26 -3.14
C PRO A 238 19.53 14.28 -2.79
N VAL A 239 19.84 15.22 -1.89
CA VAL A 239 18.92 16.27 -1.43
C VAL A 239 18.18 16.97 -2.57
N ARG A 240 18.85 17.23 -3.70
CA ARG A 240 18.24 17.84 -4.87
C ARG A 240 17.11 17.00 -5.47
N ALA A 241 17.16 15.68 -5.34
CA ALA A 241 16.08 14.80 -5.82
C ALA A 241 14.81 14.99 -4.98
N TRP A 242 14.96 15.12 -3.66
CA TRP A 242 13.86 15.41 -2.74
C TRP A 242 13.21 16.77 -3.02
N GLU A 243 14.01 17.82 -3.26
CA GLU A 243 13.48 19.14 -3.66
C GLU A 243 12.70 19.07 -4.98
N ARG A 244 13.24 18.35 -5.97
CA ARG A 244 12.54 18.15 -7.25
C ARG A 244 11.26 17.36 -7.09
N ALA A 245 11.25 16.33 -6.25
CA ALA A 245 10.07 15.55 -5.93
C ALA A 245 8.97 16.45 -5.33
N ALA A 246 9.31 17.24 -4.33
CA ALA A 246 8.39 18.17 -3.68
C ALA A 246 7.83 19.23 -4.64
N ALA A 247 8.71 19.87 -5.42
CA ALA A 247 8.31 20.88 -6.40
C ALA A 247 7.45 20.31 -7.54
N GLY A 248 7.81 19.11 -8.03
CA GLY A 248 7.06 18.40 -9.08
C GLY A 248 5.67 17.99 -8.60
N TYR A 249 5.58 17.48 -7.37
CA TYR A 249 4.30 17.11 -6.79
C TYR A 249 3.41 18.33 -6.53
N ALA A 250 3.97 19.41 -5.95
CA ALA A 250 3.23 20.66 -5.78
C ALA A 250 2.70 21.23 -7.11
N GLN A 251 3.49 21.12 -8.19
CA GLN A 251 3.06 21.55 -9.53
C GLN A 251 1.87 20.72 -10.02
N LEU A 252 1.90 19.39 -9.86
CA LEU A 252 0.80 18.50 -10.19
C LEU A 252 -0.47 18.88 -9.41
N GLN A 253 -0.34 19.12 -8.10
CA GLN A 253 -1.46 19.53 -7.25
C GLN A 253 -2.07 20.88 -7.67
N VAL A 254 -1.22 21.88 -7.94
CA VAL A 254 -1.68 23.20 -8.41
C VAL A 254 -2.49 23.06 -9.72
N GLN A 255 -2.05 22.22 -10.64
CA GLN A 255 -2.79 21.95 -11.87
C GLN A 255 -4.10 21.24 -11.60
N SER A 256 -4.10 20.21 -10.76
CA SER A 256 -5.27 19.40 -10.41
C SER A 256 -6.37 20.18 -9.67
N ALA A 257 -6.03 21.32 -9.04
CA ALA A 257 -7.03 22.19 -8.37
C ALA A 257 -8.13 22.71 -9.32
N SER A 258 -7.86 22.78 -10.63
CA SER A 258 -8.87 23.12 -11.64
C SER A 258 -9.68 21.91 -12.15
N GLU A 259 -9.31 20.69 -11.75
CA GLU A 259 -9.81 19.42 -12.31
C GLU A 259 -10.68 18.63 -11.32
N LEU A 260 -11.09 19.22 -10.19
CA LEU A 260 -11.75 18.52 -9.09
C LEU A 260 -12.98 17.71 -9.51
N LYS A 261 -13.82 18.28 -10.40
CA LYS A 261 -15.02 17.58 -10.91
C LYS A 261 -14.66 16.35 -11.74
N THR A 262 -13.58 16.43 -12.49
CA THR A 262 -13.08 15.31 -13.29
C THR A 262 -12.54 14.23 -12.35
N LEU A 263 -11.74 14.61 -11.37
CA LEU A 263 -11.18 13.67 -10.36
C LEU A 263 -12.29 12.94 -9.58
N GLU A 264 -13.34 13.65 -9.17
CA GLU A 264 -14.51 13.06 -8.51
C GLU A 264 -15.23 12.06 -9.44
N ALA A 265 -15.43 12.42 -10.71
CA ALA A 265 -16.04 11.52 -11.70
C ALA A 265 -15.18 10.27 -12.00
N LEU A 266 -13.85 10.34 -11.83
CA LEU A 266 -12.94 9.21 -11.94
C LEU A 266 -12.96 8.30 -10.72
N GLY A 267 -13.60 8.73 -9.63
CA GLY A 267 -13.76 7.95 -8.40
C GLY A 267 -12.85 8.37 -7.26
N CYS A 268 -12.14 9.51 -7.34
CA CYS A 268 -11.43 10.07 -6.21
C CYS A 268 -12.42 10.55 -5.16
N PRO A 269 -12.39 10.02 -3.92
CA PRO A 269 -13.29 10.50 -2.87
C PRO A 269 -12.89 11.91 -2.44
N VAL A 270 -13.88 12.71 -2.05
CA VAL A 270 -13.61 13.97 -1.36
C VAL A 270 -13.36 13.67 0.11
N ARG A 271 -12.22 14.12 0.63
CA ARG A 271 -11.77 13.93 2.03
C ARG A 271 -11.21 15.25 2.56
N ASP A 272 -12.00 16.28 2.53
CA ASP A 272 -11.60 17.63 2.93
C ASP A 272 -11.38 17.79 4.44
N PRO A 273 -10.75 18.89 4.91
CA PRO A 273 -10.53 19.13 6.33
C PRO A 273 -11.82 19.15 7.17
N LEU A 274 -12.96 19.60 6.60
CA LEU A 274 -14.23 19.62 7.35
C LEU A 274 -14.78 18.20 7.58
N GLN A 275 -14.59 17.30 6.63
CA GLN A 275 -14.93 15.90 6.83
C GLN A 275 -14.01 15.27 7.89
N LEU A 276 -12.69 15.53 7.83
CA LEU A 276 -11.74 15.07 8.85
C LEU A 276 -12.17 15.55 10.25
N ARG A 277 -12.57 16.84 10.38
CA ARG A 277 -13.07 17.40 11.64
C ARG A 277 -14.17 16.54 12.26
N THR A 278 -15.10 16.02 11.45
CA THR A 278 -16.19 15.18 11.94
C THR A 278 -15.74 13.80 12.43
N LEU A 279 -14.57 13.33 11.99
CA LEU A 279 -14.03 12.01 12.31
C LEU A 279 -13.13 12.02 13.55
N ILE A 280 -12.52 13.16 13.92
CA ILE A 280 -11.59 13.26 15.06
C ILE A 280 -12.26 12.78 16.36
N GLY A 281 -13.44 13.28 16.67
CA GLY A 281 -14.15 12.89 17.90
C GLY A 281 -14.48 11.40 17.99
N PRO A 282 -15.14 10.81 16.98
CA PRO A 282 -15.40 9.37 16.91
C PRO A 282 -14.14 8.51 16.98
N LEU A 283 -13.06 8.88 16.27
CA LEU A 283 -11.77 8.17 16.30
C LEU A 283 -11.20 8.15 17.74
N LEU A 284 -11.14 9.31 18.41
CA LEU A 284 -10.62 9.41 19.79
C LEU A 284 -11.53 8.79 20.85
N ALA A 285 -12.76 8.41 20.49
CA ALA A 285 -13.67 7.68 21.34
C ALA A 285 -13.52 6.15 21.23
N ASP A 286 -12.89 5.65 20.16
CA ASP A 286 -12.68 4.22 19.96
C ASP A 286 -11.44 3.71 20.72
N GLU A 287 -11.62 3.48 22.03
CA GLU A 287 -10.55 2.97 22.89
C GLU A 287 -10.05 1.58 22.46
N THR A 288 -10.90 0.78 21.83
CA THR A 288 -10.48 -0.54 21.34
C THR A 288 -9.44 -0.40 20.23
N ALA A 289 -9.67 0.47 19.27
CA ALA A 289 -8.73 0.74 18.18
C ALA A 289 -7.44 1.41 18.66
N LEU A 290 -7.52 2.26 19.71
CA LEU A 290 -6.39 3.07 20.15
C LEU A 290 -5.56 2.42 21.26
N LEU A 291 -6.17 1.72 22.23
CA LEU A 291 -5.50 1.16 23.42
C LEU A 291 -5.35 -0.37 23.36
N GLY A 292 -6.16 -1.05 22.54
CA GLY A 292 -6.31 -2.51 22.55
C GLY A 292 -5.12 -3.32 22.05
N LEU A 293 -4.01 -2.68 21.65
CA LEU A 293 -2.88 -3.31 20.96
C LEU A 293 -1.60 -3.44 21.81
N GLY A 294 -1.72 -3.40 23.13
CA GLY A 294 -0.58 -3.51 24.04
C GLY A 294 0.46 -2.41 23.77
N GLU A 295 1.72 -2.79 23.58
CA GLU A 295 2.82 -1.85 23.32
C GLU A 295 2.68 -1.03 22.03
N HIS A 296 1.87 -1.49 21.08
CA HIS A 296 1.59 -0.77 19.84
C HIS A 296 0.41 0.19 19.95
N GLY A 297 -0.39 0.09 21.01
CA GLY A 297 -1.48 1.02 21.31
C GLY A 297 -0.97 2.34 21.88
N LEU A 298 -1.88 3.30 22.03
CA LEU A 298 -1.60 4.52 22.79
C LEU A 298 -1.56 4.21 24.30
N SER A 299 -0.83 5.02 25.04
CA SER A 299 -0.99 5.10 26.50
C SER A 299 -2.26 5.90 26.85
N MET A 300 -2.75 5.73 28.08
CA MET A 300 -3.85 6.54 28.60
C MET A 300 -3.50 8.03 28.68
N GLU A 301 -2.23 8.36 28.90
CA GLU A 301 -1.74 9.73 28.95
C GLU A 301 -1.79 10.38 27.55
N GLU A 302 -1.30 9.69 26.51
CA GLU A 302 -1.39 10.14 25.11
C GLU A 302 -2.85 10.37 24.70
N LEU A 303 -3.74 9.41 24.99
CA LEU A 303 -5.17 9.54 24.67
C LEU A 303 -5.82 10.70 25.43
N SER A 304 -5.47 10.91 26.71
CA SER A 304 -5.97 12.03 27.50
C SER A 304 -5.52 13.37 26.89
N ARG A 305 -4.23 13.48 26.51
CA ARG A 305 -3.67 14.67 25.86
C ARG A 305 -4.34 14.96 24.52
N LEU A 306 -4.59 13.92 23.70
CA LEU A 306 -5.31 14.06 22.43
C LEU A 306 -6.73 14.58 22.62
N ARG A 307 -7.43 14.09 23.65
CA ARG A 307 -8.78 14.56 23.99
C ARG A 307 -8.78 16.02 24.48
N GLU A 308 -7.74 16.44 25.18
CA GLU A 308 -7.54 17.84 25.61
C GLU A 308 -7.33 18.76 24.40
N VAL A 309 -6.46 18.40 23.44
CA VAL A 309 -6.15 19.23 22.27
C VAL A 309 -7.17 19.10 21.14
N ARG A 310 -8.12 18.17 21.22
CA ARG A 310 -9.15 17.93 20.21
C ARG A 310 -9.85 19.21 19.72
N PRO A 311 -10.32 20.13 20.58
CA PRO A 311 -10.99 21.35 20.10
C PRO A 311 -10.08 22.21 19.22
N SER A 312 -8.78 22.23 19.53
CA SER A 312 -7.78 22.96 18.73
C SER A 312 -7.48 22.28 17.39
N LEU A 313 -7.46 20.94 17.34
CA LEU A 313 -7.36 20.17 16.10
C LEU A 313 -8.58 20.39 15.20
N GLU A 314 -9.77 20.38 15.78
CA GLU A 314 -11.02 20.66 15.05
C GLU A 314 -11.05 22.09 14.51
N SER A 315 -10.57 23.08 15.29
CA SER A 315 -10.42 24.47 14.82
C SER A 315 -9.36 24.62 13.73
N ALA A 316 -8.28 23.84 13.78
CA ALA A 316 -7.28 23.82 12.71
C ALA A 316 -7.84 23.28 11.39
N CYS A 317 -8.76 22.31 11.44
CA CYS A 317 -9.49 21.86 10.23
C CYS A 317 -10.31 22.99 9.63
N GLU A 318 -11.01 23.78 10.45
CA GLU A 318 -11.78 24.95 10.01
C GLU A 318 -10.87 26.02 9.40
N GLU A 319 -9.72 26.34 10.06
CA GLU A 319 -8.74 27.31 9.54
C GLU A 319 -8.19 26.89 8.18
N LEU A 320 -7.93 25.59 7.95
CA LEU A 320 -7.48 25.10 6.66
C LEU A 320 -8.58 25.15 5.59
N ALA A 321 -9.81 24.85 5.97
CA ALA A 321 -10.96 24.89 5.05
C ALA A 321 -11.34 26.31 4.61
N ASP A 322 -11.20 27.29 5.51
CA ASP A 322 -11.48 28.71 5.25
C ASP A 322 -10.30 29.44 4.60
N GLY A 323 -9.14 28.75 4.44
CA GLY A 323 -7.93 29.34 3.88
C GLY A 323 -7.98 29.58 2.38
N ASP A 324 -6.96 30.30 1.87
CA ASP A 324 -6.85 30.67 0.44
C ASP A 324 -6.41 29.48 -0.45
N ILE A 325 -6.00 28.34 0.13
CA ILE A 325 -5.43 27.21 -0.60
C ILE A 325 -6.58 26.30 -1.05
N PRO A 326 -6.76 26.11 -2.38
CA PRO A 326 -7.84 25.25 -2.87
C PRO A 326 -7.59 23.77 -2.56
N LEU A 327 -8.66 22.97 -2.53
CA LEU A 327 -8.52 21.52 -2.58
C LEU A 327 -7.82 21.10 -3.88
N ALA A 328 -7.10 20.00 -3.83
CA ALA A 328 -6.37 19.46 -4.95
C ALA A 328 -6.31 17.92 -4.86
N LEU A 329 -5.65 17.29 -5.82
CA LEU A 329 -5.35 15.87 -5.76
C LEU A 329 -4.36 15.61 -4.61
N GLU A 330 -4.81 14.85 -3.66
CA GLU A 330 -4.03 14.35 -2.53
C GLU A 330 -3.69 12.89 -2.77
N HIS A 331 -2.43 12.47 -2.54
CA HIS A 331 -1.94 11.15 -2.89
C HIS A 331 -2.42 10.05 -1.93
N GLY A 332 -2.53 10.38 -0.67
CA GLY A 332 -2.83 9.45 0.41
C GLY A 332 -1.62 8.66 0.93
N ASP A 333 -0.63 8.41 0.05
CA ASP A 333 0.52 7.55 0.35
C ASP A 333 1.82 8.07 -0.29
N LEU A 334 2.14 9.36 -0.14
CA LEU A 334 3.31 10.00 -0.76
C LEU A 334 4.61 9.72 0.02
N TRP A 335 4.94 8.45 0.23
CA TRP A 335 6.21 8.03 0.79
C TRP A 335 7.31 8.05 -0.27
N SER A 336 8.58 8.12 0.18
CA SER A 336 9.76 8.11 -0.70
C SER A 336 9.80 6.90 -1.65
N SER A 337 9.28 5.76 -1.21
CA SER A 337 9.15 4.52 -2.00
C SER A 337 8.21 4.63 -3.21
N ASN A 338 7.31 5.61 -3.21
CA ASN A 338 6.34 5.85 -4.29
C ASN A 338 6.77 6.98 -5.25
N ILE A 339 8.02 7.44 -5.15
CA ILE A 339 8.55 8.57 -5.92
C ILE A 339 9.82 8.14 -6.66
N TYR A 340 9.83 8.32 -7.98
CA TYR A 340 10.96 8.03 -8.84
C TYR A 340 11.51 9.32 -9.45
N VAL A 341 12.82 9.51 -9.43
CA VAL A 341 13.49 10.71 -9.93
C VAL A 341 14.55 10.32 -10.95
N SER A 342 14.43 10.83 -12.17
CA SER A 342 15.45 10.80 -13.22
C SER A 342 16.04 12.21 -13.41
N ASP A 343 16.94 12.40 -14.37
CA ASP A 343 17.48 13.72 -14.69
C ASP A 343 16.39 14.68 -15.17
N ASP A 344 15.42 14.19 -15.92
CA ASP A 344 14.41 15.00 -16.60
C ASP A 344 13.05 14.99 -15.90
N GLN A 345 12.69 13.93 -15.19
CA GLN A 345 11.33 13.68 -14.70
C GLN A 345 11.29 13.32 -13.23
N VAL A 346 10.11 13.54 -12.64
CA VAL A 346 9.71 13.00 -11.33
C VAL A 346 8.38 12.30 -11.53
N GLN A 347 8.33 11.02 -11.21
CA GLN A 347 7.15 10.18 -11.38
C GLN A 347 6.63 9.69 -10.03
N PHE A 348 5.31 9.74 -9.87
CA PHE A 348 4.59 9.30 -8.67
C PHE A 348 3.78 8.07 -9.01
N ILE A 349 3.83 7.06 -8.17
CA ILE A 349 3.13 5.77 -8.34
C ILE A 349 2.25 5.46 -7.14
N ASP A 350 1.39 4.47 -7.31
CA ASP A 350 0.51 3.95 -6.25
C ASP A 350 -0.54 4.98 -5.79
N TRP A 351 -1.45 5.32 -6.69
CA TRP A 351 -2.56 6.25 -6.47
C TRP A 351 -3.78 5.59 -5.80
N THR A 352 -3.58 4.46 -5.17
CA THR A 352 -4.63 3.63 -4.56
C THR A 352 -5.45 4.43 -3.54
N GLU A 353 -4.79 5.26 -2.73
CA GLU A 353 -5.41 6.02 -1.64
C GLU A 353 -5.73 7.48 -2.02
N ALA A 354 -5.56 7.82 -3.29
CA ALA A 354 -5.75 9.19 -3.76
C ALA A 354 -7.15 9.74 -3.45
N SER A 355 -7.17 11.00 -3.08
CA SER A 355 -8.40 11.73 -2.72
C SER A 355 -8.34 13.18 -3.18
N ILE A 356 -9.50 13.86 -3.13
CA ILE A 356 -9.58 15.31 -3.24
C ILE A 356 -9.54 15.85 -1.82
N SER A 357 -8.44 16.50 -1.44
CA SER A 357 -8.23 16.98 -0.08
C SER A 357 -7.41 18.27 -0.02
N HIS A 358 -7.04 18.69 1.20
CA HIS A 358 -6.08 19.78 1.36
C HIS A 358 -4.70 19.33 0.87
N PRO A 359 -4.09 20.04 -0.10
CA PRO A 359 -2.89 19.56 -0.80
C PRO A 359 -1.70 19.30 0.13
N PHE A 360 -1.59 20.04 1.23
CA PHE A 360 -0.47 19.91 2.16
C PHE A 360 -0.50 18.64 3.01
N PHE A 361 -1.59 17.87 2.97
CA PHE A 361 -1.63 16.56 3.63
C PHE A 361 -0.63 15.58 3.03
N SER A 362 -0.46 15.59 1.71
CA SER A 362 0.52 14.73 1.03
C SER A 362 1.97 15.02 1.42
N LEU A 363 2.30 16.22 1.92
CA LEU A 363 3.69 16.55 2.24
C LEU A 363 4.18 15.86 3.52
N MET A 364 3.27 15.50 4.44
CA MET A 364 3.66 14.85 5.70
C MET A 364 4.37 13.51 5.47
N PRO A 365 3.83 12.53 4.70
CA PRO A 365 4.52 11.27 4.43
C PRO A 365 5.90 11.47 3.80
N LEU A 366 6.04 12.40 2.86
CA LEU A 366 7.32 12.71 2.23
C LEU A 366 8.35 13.24 3.25
N LEU A 367 7.95 14.12 4.17
CA LEU A 367 8.84 14.66 5.20
C LEU A 367 9.21 13.61 6.24
N GLU A 368 8.27 12.73 6.61
CA GLU A 368 8.55 11.65 7.55
C GLU A 368 9.46 10.57 6.93
N SER A 369 9.34 10.27 5.63
CA SER A 369 10.26 9.37 4.93
C SER A 369 11.73 9.76 5.13
N ALA A 370 12.02 11.07 5.11
CA ALA A 370 13.38 11.55 5.32
C ALA A 370 13.94 11.18 6.70
N THR A 371 13.09 11.01 7.71
CA THR A 371 13.51 10.61 9.07
C THR A 371 13.92 9.16 9.16
N TRP A 372 13.40 8.32 8.24
CA TRP A 372 13.66 6.87 8.21
C TRP A 372 14.79 6.51 7.25
N ASP A 373 14.88 7.23 6.14
CA ASP A 373 15.76 6.88 5.02
C ASP A 373 17.14 7.54 5.12
N LEU A 374 17.31 8.59 5.96
CA LEU A 374 18.50 9.41 5.97
C LEU A 374 19.13 9.57 7.38
N ASP A 375 20.39 9.97 7.40
CA ASP A 375 21.09 10.32 8.64
C ASP A 375 20.35 11.42 9.42
N PRO A 376 20.02 11.19 10.71
CA PRO A 376 19.25 12.16 11.52
C PRO A 376 19.83 13.58 11.55
N GLY A 377 21.15 13.72 11.45
CA GLY A 377 21.81 15.03 11.42
C GLY A 377 21.51 15.84 10.15
N THR A 378 21.12 15.21 9.06
CA THR A 378 20.81 15.87 7.78
C THR A 378 19.34 16.21 7.62
N VAL A 379 18.46 15.53 8.35
CA VAL A 379 16.98 15.59 8.18
C VAL A 379 16.43 17.01 8.32
N PRO A 380 16.75 17.83 9.37
CA PRO A 380 16.15 19.15 9.51
C PRO A 380 16.47 20.09 8.35
N ALA A 381 17.72 20.06 7.86
CA ALA A 381 18.13 20.89 6.73
C ALA A 381 17.46 20.45 5.42
N LEU A 382 17.32 19.13 5.22
CA LEU A 382 16.60 18.58 4.08
C LEU A 382 15.12 18.97 4.11
N GLN A 383 14.44 18.75 5.24
CA GLN A 383 13.02 19.06 5.38
C GLN A 383 12.75 20.56 5.11
N ALA A 384 13.61 21.46 5.59
CA ALA A 384 13.48 22.88 5.31
C ALA A 384 13.52 23.17 3.79
N ARG A 385 14.47 22.56 3.07
CA ARG A 385 14.61 22.75 1.62
C ARG A 385 13.44 22.14 0.84
N VAL A 386 12.97 20.96 1.24
CA VAL A 386 11.80 20.29 0.66
C VAL A 386 10.55 21.15 0.85
N ILE A 387 10.35 21.69 2.06
CA ILE A 387 9.24 22.59 2.38
C ILE A 387 9.30 23.85 1.50
N ASP A 388 10.47 24.49 1.39
CA ASP A 388 10.63 25.69 0.58
C ASP A 388 10.31 25.42 -0.90
N ALA A 389 10.86 24.36 -1.47
CA ALA A 389 10.62 23.95 -2.86
C ALA A 389 9.12 23.63 -3.14
N TYR A 390 8.44 23.03 -2.17
CA TYR A 390 7.02 22.73 -2.26
C TYR A 390 6.17 23.99 -2.18
N LEU A 391 6.38 24.83 -1.14
CA LEU A 391 5.56 26.01 -0.88
C LEU A 391 5.77 27.12 -1.93
N GLU A 392 6.92 27.17 -2.61
CA GLU A 392 7.17 28.11 -3.71
C GLU A 392 6.10 28.03 -4.78
N ARG A 393 5.59 26.82 -5.09
CA ARG A 393 4.54 26.60 -6.11
C ARG A 393 3.18 27.13 -5.71
N TRP A 394 2.96 27.36 -4.41
CA TRP A 394 1.69 27.83 -3.84
C TRP A 394 1.66 29.35 -3.59
N THR A 395 2.74 30.07 -3.90
CA THR A 395 2.85 31.52 -3.65
C THR A 395 1.85 32.38 -4.43
N ALA A 396 1.26 31.84 -5.52
CA ALA A 396 0.17 32.50 -6.23
C ALA A 396 -1.16 32.53 -5.45
N TYR A 397 -1.33 31.64 -4.48
CA TYR A 397 -2.57 31.51 -3.69
C TYR A 397 -2.50 32.28 -2.36
N SER A 398 -1.32 32.35 -1.72
CA SER A 398 -1.20 33.00 -0.43
C SER A 398 0.24 33.48 -0.16
N THR A 399 0.41 34.28 0.90
CA THR A 399 1.73 34.76 1.31
C THR A 399 2.59 33.63 1.92
N PRO A 400 3.92 33.72 1.85
CA PRO A 400 4.81 32.71 2.44
C PRO A 400 4.55 32.43 3.93
N ALA A 401 4.19 33.47 4.70
CA ALA A 401 3.87 33.31 6.12
C ALA A 401 2.58 32.51 6.34
N ARG A 402 1.53 32.76 5.55
CA ARG A 402 0.26 32.01 5.60
C ARG A 402 0.43 30.57 5.11
N LEU A 403 1.23 30.38 4.05
CA LEU A 403 1.55 29.03 3.55
C LEU A 403 2.27 28.18 4.61
N ARG A 404 3.25 28.75 5.30
CA ARG A 404 3.95 28.07 6.41
C ARG A 404 3.02 27.78 7.58
N ARG A 405 2.11 28.72 7.91
CA ARG A 405 1.08 28.50 8.92
C ARG A 405 0.14 27.35 8.53
N ALA A 406 -0.36 27.34 7.31
CA ALA A 406 -1.21 26.26 6.80
C ALA A 406 -0.49 24.91 6.83
N LEU A 407 0.78 24.85 6.43
CA LEU A 407 1.58 23.63 6.50
C LEU A 407 1.77 23.15 7.94
N ALA A 408 2.04 24.05 8.89
CA ALA A 408 2.19 23.69 10.30
C ALA A 408 0.92 23.03 10.85
N LEU A 409 -0.27 23.53 10.48
CA LEU A 409 -1.56 22.93 10.85
C LEU A 409 -1.83 21.64 10.07
N ALA A 410 -1.45 21.57 8.80
CA ALA A 410 -1.72 20.43 7.93
C ALA A 410 -0.97 19.16 8.37
N ARG A 411 0.25 19.26 8.89
CA ARG A 411 1.07 18.09 9.27
C ARG A 411 0.38 17.17 10.28
N PRO A 412 -0.03 17.61 11.47
CA PRO A 412 -0.72 16.76 12.43
C PRO A 412 -2.08 16.29 11.92
N LEU A 413 -2.78 17.12 11.14
CA LEU A 413 -4.06 16.75 10.54
C LEU A 413 -3.90 15.71 9.42
N ALA A 414 -2.81 15.72 8.68
CA ALA A 414 -2.48 14.68 7.70
C ALA A 414 -2.30 13.31 8.37
N ALA A 415 -1.63 13.26 9.51
CA ALA A 415 -1.50 12.03 10.27
C ALA A 415 -2.86 11.52 10.76
N LEU A 416 -3.76 12.41 11.25
CA LEU A 416 -5.14 12.04 11.60
C LEU A 416 -5.96 11.62 10.37
N HIS A 417 -5.73 12.25 9.23
CA HIS A 417 -6.38 11.88 7.96
C HIS A 417 -6.01 10.44 7.57
N ILE A 418 -4.74 10.09 7.59
CA ILE A 418 -4.29 8.71 7.33
C ILE A 418 -4.83 7.75 8.40
N ALA A 419 -4.76 8.10 9.69
CA ALA A 419 -5.34 7.28 10.76
C ALA A 419 -6.83 7.00 10.53
N SER A 420 -7.60 8.01 10.10
CA SER A 420 -9.03 7.87 9.83
C SER A 420 -9.32 6.96 8.63
N THR A 421 -8.43 6.94 7.63
CA THR A 421 -8.52 6.02 6.48
C THR A 421 -8.31 4.58 6.94
N TYR A 422 -7.28 4.31 7.73
CA TYR A 422 -7.04 2.97 8.30
C TYR A 422 -8.15 2.53 9.26
N TRP A 423 -8.72 3.45 10.01
CA TRP A 423 -9.77 3.16 10.97
C TRP A 423 -11.11 2.82 10.32
N ARG A 424 -11.47 3.53 9.24
CA ARG A 424 -12.82 3.49 8.67
C ARG A 424 -12.89 2.78 7.32
N ASP A 425 -11.93 3.07 6.43
CA ASP A 425 -12.06 2.75 5.00
C ASP A 425 -11.29 1.48 4.63
N ILE A 426 -10.24 1.14 5.38
CA ILE A 426 -9.46 -0.06 5.14
C ILE A 426 -10.10 -1.25 5.87
N PRO A 427 -10.44 -2.33 5.13
CA PRO A 427 -10.91 -3.55 5.77
C PRO A 427 -9.92 -4.06 6.82
N GLN A 428 -10.44 -4.51 7.97
CA GLN A 428 -9.64 -5.07 9.07
C GLN A 428 -9.68 -6.61 9.00
N PRO A 429 -8.94 -7.26 8.10
CA PRO A 429 -8.93 -8.71 8.00
C PRO A 429 -8.22 -9.31 9.22
N HIS A 430 -8.77 -10.35 9.78
CA HIS A 430 -8.30 -10.99 11.01
C HIS A 430 -6.83 -11.50 10.94
N HIS A 431 -6.30 -11.65 9.75
CA HIS A 431 -4.94 -12.15 9.50
C HIS A 431 -3.89 -11.05 9.28
N GLN A 432 -4.28 -9.79 9.20
CA GLN A 432 -3.36 -8.67 9.00
C GLN A 432 -3.11 -7.93 10.32
N TRP A 433 -2.15 -8.43 11.04
CA TRP A 433 -1.77 -7.93 12.37
C TRP A 433 -1.25 -6.49 12.38
N TRP A 434 -0.74 -5.98 11.26
CA TRP A 434 -0.13 -4.65 11.16
C TRP A 434 -1.16 -3.54 10.89
N ILE A 435 -2.24 -3.81 10.14
CA ILE A 435 -3.25 -2.81 9.79
C ILE A 435 -3.84 -2.12 11.02
N PRO A 436 -4.29 -2.85 12.08
CA PRO A 436 -4.79 -2.20 13.29
C PRO A 436 -3.77 -1.30 13.98
N ARG A 437 -2.46 -1.59 13.86
CA ARG A 437 -1.38 -0.81 14.47
C ARG A 437 -1.18 0.55 13.80
N MET A 438 -1.59 0.71 12.55
CA MET A 438 -1.47 1.98 11.83
C MET A 438 -2.32 3.08 12.46
N VAL A 439 -3.48 2.73 13.03
CA VAL A 439 -4.37 3.71 13.67
C VAL A 439 -3.67 4.41 14.84
N PRO A 440 -3.25 3.71 15.93
CA PRO A 440 -2.56 4.36 17.03
C PRO A 440 -1.21 4.96 16.64
N PHE A 441 -0.51 4.39 15.65
CA PHE A 441 0.74 4.92 15.15
C PHE A 441 0.58 6.33 14.57
N PHE A 442 -0.35 6.53 13.64
CA PHE A 442 -0.58 7.85 13.05
C PHE A 442 -1.25 8.82 14.03
N VAL A 443 -2.08 8.34 14.94
CA VAL A 443 -2.66 9.19 16.01
C VAL A 443 -1.57 9.69 16.97
N ARG A 444 -0.59 8.86 17.32
CA ARG A 444 0.58 9.28 18.10
C ARG A 444 1.42 10.29 17.35
N MET A 445 1.70 10.05 16.07
CA MET A 445 2.42 10.99 15.21
C MET A 445 1.71 12.35 15.14
N ALA A 446 0.39 12.36 15.06
CA ALA A 446 -0.39 13.60 15.08
C ALA A 446 -0.19 14.38 16.38
N LEU A 447 -0.17 13.70 17.53
CA LEU A 447 0.08 14.32 18.83
C LEU A 447 1.49 14.93 18.91
N GLU A 448 2.50 14.15 18.52
CA GLU A 448 3.91 14.60 18.53
C GLU A 448 4.11 15.85 17.65
N GLN A 449 3.52 15.83 16.44
CA GLN A 449 3.58 16.98 15.53
C GLN A 449 2.79 18.19 16.06
N TRP A 450 1.64 17.96 16.70
CA TRP A 450 0.86 19.03 17.32
C TRP A 450 1.60 19.70 18.45
N ASP A 451 2.16 18.94 19.38
CA ASP A 451 2.92 19.47 20.51
C ASP A 451 4.18 20.22 20.04
N SER A 452 4.79 19.81 18.92
CA SER A 452 5.88 20.56 18.31
C SER A 452 5.49 21.95 17.81
N ILE A 453 4.25 22.14 17.30
CA ILE A 453 3.74 23.45 16.88
C ILE A 453 3.57 24.38 18.10
N GLU A 454 3.02 23.86 19.20
CA GLU A 454 2.83 24.66 20.41
C GLU A 454 4.16 25.14 21.01
N TYR A 455 5.22 24.31 20.90
CA TYR A 455 6.57 24.68 21.38
C TYR A 455 7.18 25.87 20.61
N TYR A 456 6.84 26.06 19.33
CA TYR A 456 7.32 27.17 18.49
C TYR A 456 6.41 28.42 18.50
N ARG A 457 5.36 28.45 19.34
CA ARG A 457 4.45 29.62 19.49
C ARG A 457 4.96 30.70 20.42
N PHE A 458 6.24 30.66 20.86
CA PHE A 458 6.87 31.65 21.73
C PHE A 458 7.94 32.47 21.01
#